data_c58076ae53bc1ecd895bbcc3fd4568f4
#
_entry.id   c58076ae53bc1ecd895bbcc3fd4568f4
#
_cell.length_a   1.000
_cell.length_b   1.000
_cell.length_c   1.000
_cell.angle_alpha   90.00
_cell.angle_beta   90.00
_cell.angle_gamma   90.00
#
_symmetry.space_group_name_H-M   'P 1'
#
loop_
_entity.id
_entity.type
_entity.pdbx_description
1 polymer ?
#
loop_
_entity_poly.entity_id
_entity_poly.type
_entity_poly.pdbx_seq_one_letter_code
_entity_poly.pdbx_strand_id
1 'polypeptide(L)'
;MFYRQRYGFWPRGERLFHKGDFKYLILDLLKNKPRHGYEIIRDLEEQCNGFYSPSPGAIYPTLQWLEEAGYVTSVQQEGKKVYTITEEGKSFLAGKEKETDEIHRQMKNWWGNWGSEMRDDMHGIMHTLGDLGRMIGHQARKAGAEKIPVVKEILTKAFNDIEKIFKS
;
A
#
# COMPACT_ATOMS: atom_id res chain seq x y z
N MET A 1 -22.25 4.74 24.69
CA MET A 1 -22.19 3.44 24.00
C MET A 1 -21.74 3.71 22.58
N PHE A 2 -20.42 3.65 22.32
CA PHE A 2 -19.85 4.09 21.05
C PHE A 2 -19.79 2.91 20.09
N TYR A 3 -20.60 2.93 19.05
CA TYR A 3 -20.50 2.01 17.91
C TYR A 3 -19.22 2.29 17.13
N ARG A 4 -18.22 1.46 17.34
CA ARG A 4 -17.00 1.40 16.57
C ARG A 4 -17.28 0.61 15.29
N GLN A 5 -18.03 1.19 14.33
CA GLN A 5 -18.08 0.65 12.99
C GLN A 5 -16.74 0.92 12.32
N ARG A 6 -15.92 -0.12 12.23
CA ARG A 6 -14.73 -0.16 11.38
C ARG A 6 -15.22 -0.20 9.94
N TYR A 7 -15.23 0.95 9.29
CA TYR A 7 -15.34 1.02 7.84
C TYR A 7 -14.04 0.49 7.23
N GLY A 8 -13.98 -0.83 7.02
CA GLY A 8 -13.03 -1.43 6.13
C GLY A 8 -13.72 -1.65 4.80
N PHE A 9 -13.24 -1.09 3.73
CA PHE A 9 -13.62 -1.37 2.34
C PHE A 9 -13.29 -2.82 1.92
N TRP A 10 -12.88 -3.64 2.87
CA TRP A 10 -12.44 -5.01 2.72
C TRP A 10 -13.60 -5.98 3.00
N PRO A 11 -13.79 -7.00 2.16
CA PRO A 11 -14.68 -8.11 2.52
C PRO A 11 -14.28 -8.63 3.89
N ARG A 12 -15.24 -8.78 4.78
CA ARG A 12 -15.00 -9.30 6.14
C ARG A 12 -14.31 -10.65 6.03
N GLY A 13 -13.03 -10.72 6.40
CA GLY A 13 -12.32 -11.98 6.60
C GLY A 13 -10.98 -12.14 5.92
N GLU A 14 -10.70 -11.48 4.79
CA GLU A 14 -9.47 -11.70 4.05
C GLU A 14 -8.56 -10.47 4.08
N ARG A 15 -7.42 -10.60 4.73
CA ARG A 15 -6.33 -9.64 4.58
C ARG A 15 -5.62 -9.96 3.27
N LEU A 16 -5.47 -8.98 2.37
CA LEU A 16 -4.71 -9.14 1.14
C LEU A 16 -3.28 -9.63 1.42
N PHE A 17 -2.69 -9.14 2.53
CA PHE A 17 -1.36 -9.53 2.97
C PHE A 17 -1.39 -10.03 4.41
N HIS A 18 -0.67 -11.12 4.67
CA HIS A 18 -0.41 -11.61 6.01
C HIS A 18 0.79 -10.89 6.63
N LYS A 19 0.92 -11.02 7.95
CA LYS A 19 2.08 -10.47 8.66
C LYS A 19 3.35 -11.17 8.15
N GLY A 20 4.21 -10.42 7.49
CA GLY A 20 5.48 -10.93 6.95
C GLY A 20 5.53 -11.08 5.43
N ASP A 21 4.42 -10.91 4.69
CA ASP A 21 4.41 -10.99 3.22
C ASP A 21 5.25 -9.87 2.58
N PHE A 22 5.25 -8.69 3.19
CA PHE A 22 6.01 -7.55 2.68
C PHE A 22 7.50 -7.81 2.52
N LYS A 23 8.11 -8.67 3.33
CA LYS A 23 9.54 -8.99 3.18
C LYS A 23 9.85 -9.64 1.82
N TYR A 24 8.97 -10.52 1.35
CA TYR A 24 9.14 -11.17 0.05
C TYR A 24 8.88 -10.21 -1.10
N LEU A 25 7.82 -9.41 -1.01
CA LEU A 25 7.49 -8.40 -2.02
C LEU A 25 8.56 -7.32 -2.15
N ILE A 26 9.12 -6.86 -1.03
CA ILE A 26 10.21 -5.88 -1.01
C ILE A 26 11.47 -6.47 -1.66
N LEU A 27 11.86 -7.70 -1.28
CA LEU A 27 13.02 -8.36 -1.86
C LEU A 27 12.82 -8.60 -3.36
N ASP A 28 11.63 -8.97 -3.79
CA ASP A 28 11.30 -9.20 -5.20
C ASP A 28 11.42 -7.91 -6.02
N LEU A 29 10.93 -6.78 -5.51
CA LEU A 29 11.11 -5.47 -6.12
C LEU A 29 12.60 -5.07 -6.23
N LEU A 30 13.39 -5.37 -5.20
CA LEU A 30 14.80 -5.02 -5.13
C LEU A 30 15.69 -5.91 -5.99
N LYS A 31 15.21 -7.08 -6.47
CA LYS A 31 15.94 -7.91 -7.45
C LYS A 31 16.29 -7.12 -8.71
N ASN A 32 15.40 -6.25 -9.17
CA ASN A 32 15.53 -5.59 -10.46
C ASN A 32 16.45 -4.37 -10.40
N LYS A 33 16.36 -3.58 -9.33
CA LYS A 33 17.17 -2.37 -9.12
C LYS A 33 17.09 -1.89 -7.66
N PRO A 34 18.10 -1.14 -7.19
CA PRO A 34 18.02 -0.41 -5.93
C PRO A 34 16.85 0.58 -5.92
N ARG A 35 16.25 0.83 -4.73
CA ARG A 35 15.09 1.71 -4.58
C ARG A 35 15.13 2.47 -3.27
N HIS A 36 14.54 3.66 -3.26
CA HIS A 36 14.19 4.36 -2.03
C HIS A 36 12.97 3.73 -1.35
N GLY A 37 12.83 3.89 -0.03
CA GLY A 37 11.68 3.34 0.68
C GLY A 37 10.33 3.84 0.16
N TYR A 38 10.22 5.10 -0.26
CA TYR A 38 9.00 5.64 -0.85
C TYR A 38 8.69 5.06 -2.25
N GLU A 39 9.74 4.72 -3.03
CA GLU A 39 9.56 4.06 -4.33
C GLU A 39 9.02 2.65 -4.14
N ILE A 40 9.50 1.92 -3.13
CA ILE A 40 8.97 0.60 -2.76
C ILE A 40 7.48 0.69 -2.42
N ILE A 41 7.06 1.69 -1.63
CA ILE A 41 5.65 1.90 -1.30
C ILE A 41 4.83 2.14 -2.56
N ARG A 42 5.30 3.03 -3.45
CA ARG A 42 4.63 3.35 -4.72
C ARG A 42 4.54 2.14 -5.64
N ASP A 43 5.63 1.41 -5.80
CA ASP A 43 5.67 0.27 -6.70
C ASP A 43 4.77 -0.88 -6.20
N LEU A 44 4.67 -1.07 -4.87
CA LEU A 44 3.69 -2.00 -4.28
C LEU A 44 2.24 -1.53 -4.48
N GLU A 45 1.99 -0.22 -4.38
CA GLU A 45 0.69 0.37 -4.70
C GLU A 45 0.33 0.14 -6.17
N GLU A 46 1.29 0.36 -7.10
CA GLU A 46 1.11 0.09 -8.53
C GLU A 46 0.86 -1.39 -8.82
N GLN A 47 1.58 -2.32 -8.19
CA GLN A 47 1.32 -3.76 -8.30
C GLN A 47 -0.07 -4.15 -7.80
N CYS A 48 -0.60 -3.38 -6.85
CA CYS A 48 -1.96 -3.52 -6.35
C CYS A 48 -2.98 -2.71 -7.17
N ASN A 49 -2.63 -2.18 -8.34
CA ASN A 49 -3.50 -1.33 -9.15
C ASN A 49 -4.15 -0.18 -8.36
N GLY A 50 -3.45 0.40 -7.40
CA GLY A 50 -3.94 1.48 -6.54
C GLY A 50 -4.95 1.06 -5.46
N PHE A 51 -5.43 -0.18 -5.48
CA PHE A 51 -6.41 -0.65 -4.49
C PHE A 51 -5.84 -0.83 -3.09
N TYR A 52 -4.55 -0.99 -2.98
CA TYR A 52 -3.86 -1.10 -1.71
C TYR A 52 -2.56 -0.30 -1.75
N SER A 53 -2.40 0.60 -0.80
CA SER A 53 -1.17 1.33 -0.58
C SER A 53 -0.62 0.96 0.81
N PRO A 54 0.52 0.27 0.88
CA PRO A 54 1.11 -0.07 2.17
C PRO A 54 1.54 1.21 2.91
N SER A 55 1.23 1.26 4.20
CA SER A 55 1.62 2.41 5.01
C SER A 55 3.14 2.44 5.24
N PRO A 56 3.75 3.63 5.40
CA PRO A 56 5.15 3.75 5.83
C PRO A 56 5.46 2.95 7.10
N GLY A 57 4.50 2.89 8.04
CA GLY A 57 4.60 2.12 9.28
C GLY A 57 4.62 0.59 9.08
N ALA A 58 4.21 0.08 7.91
CA ALA A 58 4.36 -1.33 7.56
C ALA A 58 5.68 -1.59 6.82
N ILE A 59 6.11 -0.69 5.94
CA ILE A 59 7.27 -0.89 5.06
C ILE A 59 8.60 -0.63 5.78
N TYR A 60 8.76 0.52 6.47
CA TYR A 60 10.05 0.85 7.07
C TYR A 60 10.51 -0.10 8.16
N PRO A 61 9.66 -0.62 9.07
CA PRO A 61 10.07 -1.66 10.01
C PRO A 61 10.47 -2.97 9.32
N THR A 62 9.84 -3.30 8.18
CA THR A 62 10.23 -4.49 7.40
C THR A 62 11.57 -4.28 6.70
N LEU A 63 11.84 -3.09 6.14
CA LEU A 63 13.14 -2.73 5.58
C LEU A 63 14.24 -2.77 6.62
N GLN A 64 13.98 -2.26 7.82
CA GLN A 64 14.93 -2.31 8.93
C GLN A 64 15.23 -3.76 9.31
N TRP A 65 14.23 -4.61 9.44
CA TRP A 65 14.42 -6.02 9.72
C TRP A 65 15.22 -6.74 8.63
N LEU A 66 14.95 -6.45 7.34
CA LEU A 66 15.69 -7.00 6.21
C LEU A 66 17.17 -6.54 6.22
N GLU A 67 17.44 -5.30 6.61
CA GLU A 67 18.78 -4.74 6.75
C GLU A 67 19.53 -5.40 7.93
N GLU A 68 18.90 -5.56 9.09
CA GLU A 68 19.43 -6.23 10.27
C GLU A 68 19.69 -7.72 10.01
N ALA A 69 18.85 -8.38 9.21
CA ALA A 69 19.03 -9.77 8.79
C ALA A 69 20.09 -9.96 7.68
N GLY A 70 20.67 -8.88 7.14
CA GLY A 70 21.67 -8.93 6.08
C GLY A 70 21.10 -9.22 4.68
N TYR A 71 19.79 -9.21 4.48
CA TYR A 71 19.15 -9.47 3.19
C TYR A 71 19.12 -8.25 2.27
N VAL A 72 19.23 -7.05 2.85
CA VAL A 72 19.40 -5.80 2.12
C VAL A 72 20.50 -4.97 2.75
N THR A 73 21.12 -4.11 1.96
CA THR A 73 21.99 -3.03 2.42
C THR A 73 21.36 -1.69 2.08
N SER A 74 21.72 -0.62 2.79
CA SER A 74 21.32 0.72 2.42
C SER A 74 22.49 1.68 2.37
N VAL A 75 22.41 2.65 1.46
CA VAL A 75 23.35 3.78 1.37
C VAL A 75 22.57 5.09 1.39
N GLN A 76 23.14 6.13 1.97
CA GLN A 76 22.56 7.46 1.92
C GLN A 76 22.90 8.11 0.57
N GLN A 77 21.87 8.51 -0.15
CA GLN A 77 21.98 9.33 -1.38
C GLN A 77 21.04 10.52 -1.26
N GLU A 78 21.58 11.73 -1.38
CA GLU A 78 20.81 12.99 -1.32
C GLU A 78 19.88 13.08 -0.09
N GLY A 79 20.37 12.62 1.07
CA GLY A 79 19.60 12.64 2.32
C GLY A 79 18.53 11.56 2.47
N LYS A 80 18.45 10.59 1.53
CA LYS A 80 17.50 9.47 1.56
C LYS A 80 18.24 8.15 1.50
N LYS A 81 17.69 7.11 2.15
CA LYS A 81 18.22 5.75 2.05
C LYS A 81 17.80 5.08 0.74
N VAL A 82 18.76 4.53 0.02
CA VAL A 82 18.57 3.64 -1.14
C VAL A 82 18.89 2.23 -0.68
N TYR A 83 17.95 1.31 -0.86
CA TYR A 83 18.07 -0.08 -0.47
C TYR A 83 18.45 -0.96 -1.67
N THR A 84 19.35 -1.91 -1.42
CA THR A 84 19.84 -2.88 -2.43
C THR A 84 19.78 -4.28 -1.83
N ILE A 85 19.27 -5.24 -2.58
CA ILE A 85 19.27 -6.64 -2.18
C ILE A 85 20.70 -7.20 -2.17
N THR A 86 21.04 -8.01 -1.15
CA THR A 86 22.33 -8.74 -1.07
C THR A 86 22.24 -10.10 -1.76
N GLU A 87 23.36 -10.80 -1.90
CA GLU A 87 23.36 -12.19 -2.38
C GLU A 87 22.65 -13.14 -1.40
N GLU A 88 22.77 -12.88 -0.10
CA GLU A 88 22.01 -13.59 0.95
C GLU A 88 20.50 -13.32 0.81
N GLY A 89 20.10 -12.07 0.52
CA GLY A 89 18.72 -11.72 0.26
C GLY A 89 18.15 -12.41 -0.98
N LYS A 90 18.92 -12.49 -2.07
CA LYS A 90 18.54 -13.23 -3.28
C LYS A 90 18.39 -14.73 -2.99
N SER A 91 19.33 -15.31 -2.27
CA SER A 91 19.30 -16.73 -1.88
C SER A 91 18.11 -17.03 -0.97
N PHE A 92 17.83 -16.16 0.00
CA PHE A 92 16.67 -16.26 0.86
C PHE A 92 15.35 -16.24 0.05
N LEU A 93 15.24 -15.30 -0.88
CA LEU A 93 14.04 -15.17 -1.72
C LEU A 93 13.87 -16.37 -2.67
N ALA A 94 14.97 -16.87 -3.26
CA ALA A 94 14.95 -18.07 -4.10
C ALA A 94 14.47 -19.32 -3.33
N GLY A 95 14.80 -19.45 -2.05
CA GLY A 95 14.26 -20.50 -1.17
C GLY A 95 12.78 -20.32 -0.80
N LYS A 96 12.14 -19.20 -1.22
CA LYS A 96 10.77 -18.80 -0.89
C LYS A 96 9.92 -18.48 -2.13
N GLU A 97 10.28 -19.06 -3.27
CA GLU A 97 9.55 -18.85 -4.53
C GLU A 97 8.08 -19.19 -4.42
N LYS A 98 7.74 -20.33 -3.78
CA LYS A 98 6.35 -20.76 -3.62
C LYS A 98 5.51 -19.75 -2.83
N GLU A 99 6.07 -19.23 -1.73
CA GLU A 99 5.40 -18.22 -0.91
C GLU A 99 5.23 -16.90 -1.68
N THR A 100 6.25 -16.50 -2.43
CA THR A 100 6.23 -15.30 -3.25
C THR A 100 5.22 -15.41 -4.38
N ASP A 101 5.21 -16.53 -5.10
CA ASP A 101 4.24 -16.82 -6.18
C ASP A 101 2.81 -16.87 -5.65
N GLU A 102 2.61 -17.45 -4.46
CA GLU A 102 1.30 -17.47 -3.82
C GLU A 102 0.78 -16.06 -3.53
N ILE A 103 1.64 -15.19 -3.00
CA ILE A 103 1.28 -13.78 -2.74
C ILE A 103 0.92 -13.08 -4.06
N HIS A 104 1.73 -13.23 -5.11
CA HIS A 104 1.44 -12.65 -6.43
C HIS A 104 0.16 -13.22 -7.04
N ARG A 105 -0.10 -14.52 -6.87
CA ARG A 105 -1.34 -15.16 -7.32
C ARG A 105 -2.55 -14.63 -6.58
N GLN A 106 -2.46 -14.48 -5.26
CA GLN A 106 -3.53 -13.89 -4.44
C GLN A 106 -3.81 -12.45 -4.87
N MET A 107 -2.77 -11.64 -5.07
CA MET A 107 -2.90 -10.30 -5.62
C MET A 107 -3.63 -10.34 -6.97
N LYS A 108 -3.18 -11.16 -7.91
CA LYS A 108 -3.78 -11.27 -9.24
C LYS A 108 -5.22 -11.76 -9.20
N ASN A 109 -5.55 -12.73 -8.36
CA ASN A 109 -6.91 -13.26 -8.22
C ASN A 109 -7.85 -12.22 -7.61
N TRP A 110 -7.34 -11.42 -6.69
CA TRP A 110 -8.12 -10.36 -6.06
C TRP A 110 -8.59 -9.31 -7.08
N TRP A 111 -7.74 -9.01 -8.09
CA TRP A 111 -8.05 -8.09 -9.20
C TRP A 111 -8.71 -8.79 -10.38
N GLY A 112 -8.48 -10.08 -10.56
CA GLY A 112 -8.88 -10.86 -11.74
C GLY A 112 -10.39 -11.04 -11.88
N ASN A 113 -11.14 -10.89 -10.79
CA ASN A 113 -12.60 -10.98 -10.79
C ASN A 113 -13.31 -9.73 -11.34
N TRP A 114 -12.56 -8.67 -11.67
CA TRP A 114 -13.09 -7.41 -12.18
C TRP A 114 -12.79 -7.32 -13.68
N GLY A 115 -13.78 -7.03 -14.51
CA GLY A 115 -13.59 -6.82 -15.96
C GLY A 115 -12.57 -5.71 -16.24
N SER A 116 -11.96 -5.72 -17.44
CA SER A 116 -10.87 -4.76 -17.77
C SER A 116 -11.31 -3.29 -17.63
N GLU A 117 -12.50 -2.95 -18.11
CA GLU A 117 -13.06 -1.59 -18.00
C GLU A 117 -13.27 -1.17 -16.55
N MET A 118 -13.86 -2.05 -15.73
CA MET A 118 -14.09 -1.78 -14.32
C MET A 118 -12.77 -1.64 -13.53
N ARG A 119 -11.70 -2.32 -13.96
CA ARG A 119 -10.37 -2.17 -13.33
C ARG A 119 -9.80 -0.78 -13.56
N ASP A 120 -9.90 -0.25 -14.78
CA ASP A 120 -9.36 1.06 -15.12
C ASP A 120 -10.13 2.18 -14.40
N ASP A 121 -11.46 2.10 -14.36
CA ASP A 121 -12.31 3.04 -13.62
C ASP A 121 -12.02 2.98 -12.11
N MET A 122 -11.95 1.78 -11.56
CA MET A 122 -11.67 1.60 -10.14
C MET A 122 -10.25 2.04 -9.77
N HIS A 123 -9.26 1.78 -10.64
CA HIS A 123 -7.90 2.31 -10.46
C HIS A 123 -7.92 3.84 -10.37
N GLY A 124 -8.66 4.52 -11.24
CA GLY A 124 -8.85 5.98 -11.20
C GLY A 124 -9.48 6.46 -9.89
N ILE A 125 -10.52 5.77 -9.42
CA ILE A 125 -11.18 6.06 -8.13
C ILE A 125 -10.19 5.90 -6.97
N MET A 126 -9.48 4.77 -6.91
CA MET A 126 -8.55 4.48 -5.81
C MET A 126 -7.35 5.43 -5.80
N HIS A 127 -6.83 5.78 -6.98
CA HIS A 127 -5.77 6.79 -7.11
C HIS A 127 -6.25 8.14 -6.58
N THR A 128 -7.46 8.57 -6.94
CA THR A 128 -8.07 9.83 -6.46
C THR A 128 -8.24 9.81 -4.93
N LEU A 129 -8.71 8.70 -4.35
CA LEU A 129 -8.83 8.55 -2.89
C LEU A 129 -7.47 8.59 -2.19
N GLY A 130 -6.44 7.97 -2.78
CA GLY A 130 -5.07 8.00 -2.28
C GLY A 130 -4.49 9.42 -2.29
N ASP A 131 -4.67 10.16 -3.39
CA ASP A 131 -4.23 11.56 -3.52
C ASP A 131 -4.95 12.45 -2.51
N LEU A 132 -6.26 12.29 -2.37
CA LEU A 132 -7.07 13.01 -1.41
C LEU A 132 -6.58 12.78 0.02
N GLY A 133 -6.30 11.53 0.39
CA GLY A 133 -5.76 11.17 1.69
C GLY A 133 -4.38 11.80 1.94
N ARG A 134 -3.47 11.76 0.96
CA ARG A 134 -2.15 12.39 1.02
C ARG A 134 -2.26 13.90 1.17
N MET A 135 -3.11 14.54 0.36
CA MET A 135 -3.35 15.98 0.40
C MET A 135 -3.88 16.42 1.77
N ILE A 136 -4.93 15.75 2.28
CA ILE A 136 -5.51 16.05 3.59
C ILE A 136 -4.47 15.87 4.69
N GLY A 137 -3.73 14.76 4.70
CA GLY A 137 -2.71 14.48 5.71
C GLY A 137 -1.56 15.51 5.70
N HIS A 138 -1.16 16.01 4.53
CA HIS A 138 -0.15 17.05 4.40
C HIS A 138 -0.68 18.40 4.82
N GLN A 139 -1.88 18.78 4.39
CA GLN A 139 -2.48 20.08 4.69
C GLN A 139 -2.93 20.17 6.15
N ALA A 140 -3.44 19.09 6.75
CA ALA A 140 -3.81 19.08 8.17
C ALA A 140 -2.64 19.41 9.10
N ARG A 141 -1.42 19.01 8.72
CA ARG A 141 -0.21 19.36 9.47
C ARG A 141 0.21 20.82 9.32
N LYS A 142 -0.12 21.48 8.19
CA LYS A 142 0.27 22.87 7.89
C LYS A 142 -0.78 23.90 8.26
N ALA A 143 -2.05 23.60 8.05
CA ALA A 143 -3.15 24.58 8.08
C ALA A 143 -3.88 24.70 9.43
N GLY A 144 -3.46 23.92 10.44
CA GLY A 144 -4.16 23.89 11.74
C GLY A 144 -5.49 23.15 11.72
N ALA A 145 -6.04 22.90 12.92
CA ALA A 145 -7.22 22.07 13.12
C ALA A 145 -8.54 22.70 12.61
N GLU A 146 -8.56 23.98 12.29
CA GLU A 146 -9.79 24.72 11.96
C GLU A 146 -10.48 24.24 10.67
N LYS A 147 -9.70 23.79 9.68
CA LYS A 147 -10.25 23.30 8.40
C LYS A 147 -10.70 21.83 8.43
N ILE A 148 -10.32 21.08 9.43
CA ILE A 148 -10.63 19.65 9.53
C ILE A 148 -12.15 19.38 9.61
N PRO A 149 -12.96 20.13 10.39
CA PRO A 149 -14.41 19.94 10.40
C PRO A 149 -15.05 20.11 9.03
N VAL A 150 -14.65 21.12 8.26
CA VAL A 150 -15.17 21.41 6.91
C VAL A 150 -14.81 20.27 5.95
N VAL A 151 -13.56 19.78 5.98
CA VAL A 151 -13.13 18.64 5.17
C VAL A 151 -13.95 17.40 5.52
N LYS A 152 -14.20 17.14 6.82
CA LYS A 152 -15.02 16.02 7.30
C LYS A 152 -16.45 16.12 6.76
N GLU A 153 -17.05 17.30 6.77
CA GLU A 153 -18.41 17.54 6.27
C GLU A 153 -18.50 17.23 4.77
N ILE A 154 -17.54 17.74 3.97
CA ILE A 154 -17.47 17.49 2.52
C ILE A 154 -17.36 15.98 2.25
N LEU A 155 -16.46 15.28 2.94
CA LEU A 155 -16.26 13.84 2.77
C LEU A 155 -17.51 13.05 3.21
N THR A 156 -18.17 13.46 4.29
CA THR A 156 -19.41 12.82 4.76
C THR A 156 -20.53 12.99 3.73
N LYS A 157 -20.66 14.18 3.14
CA LYS A 157 -21.64 14.43 2.07
C LYS A 157 -21.33 13.57 0.84
N ALA A 158 -20.09 13.56 0.37
CA ALA A 158 -19.67 12.74 -0.76
C ALA A 158 -19.96 11.25 -0.51
N PHE A 159 -19.65 10.74 0.69
CA PHE A 159 -19.96 9.36 1.07
C PHE A 159 -21.45 9.05 0.97
N ASN A 160 -22.32 9.91 1.52
CA ASN A 160 -23.77 9.72 1.49
C ASN A 160 -24.31 9.77 0.06
N ASP A 161 -23.76 10.62 -0.80
CA ASP A 161 -24.22 10.74 -2.18
C ASP A 161 -23.80 9.52 -3.01
N ILE A 162 -22.57 9.00 -2.80
CA ILE A 162 -22.11 7.76 -3.41
C ILE A 162 -22.95 6.56 -2.91
N GLU A 163 -23.25 6.50 -1.62
CA GLU A 163 -24.08 5.42 -1.05
C GLU A 163 -25.47 5.35 -1.68
N LYS A 164 -26.07 6.50 -2.00
CA LYS A 164 -27.37 6.55 -2.69
C LYS A 164 -27.32 5.94 -4.10
N ILE A 165 -26.21 6.16 -4.84
CA ILE A 165 -26.03 5.60 -6.19
C ILE A 165 -26.07 4.07 -6.15
N PHE A 166 -25.50 3.43 -5.11
CA PHE A 166 -25.48 1.98 -5.00
C PHE A 166 -26.72 1.37 -4.34
N LYS A 167 -27.61 2.20 -3.76
CA LYS A 167 -28.88 1.75 -3.17
C LYS A 167 -30.09 1.94 -4.08
N SER A 168 -29.90 2.68 -5.18
CA SER A 168 -30.92 2.88 -6.23
C SER A 168 -30.89 1.72 -7.21
#